data_55c5f93d519908eb463771c7741c7094
#
_entry.id   55c5f93d519908eb463771c7741c7094
#
_cell.length_a   1.000
_cell.length_b   1.000
_cell.length_c   1.000
_cell.angle_alpha   90.00
_cell.angle_beta   90.00
_cell.angle_gamma   90.00
#
_symmetry.space_group_name_H-M   'P 1'
#
loop_
_entity.id
_entity.type
_entity.pdbx_description
1 polymer ?
#
loop_
_entity_poly.entity_id
_entity_poly.type
_entity_poly.pdbx_seq_one_letter_code
_entity_poly.pdbx_strand_id
1 'polypeptide(L)' 'MKIEKEPITGNYGKFQIDGVNHRIYWEEAGEGIPLVCLHTAGSDGRQYRALLNDRKILKKFRVIVFDMP' A
#
# COMPACT_ATOMS: atom_id res chain seq x y z
N MET A 1 22.34 18.18 6.47
CA MET A 1 21.41 17.12 6.93
C MET A 1 20.85 16.40 5.72
N LYS A 2 21.03 15.08 5.68
CA LYS A 2 20.44 14.25 4.62
C LYS A 2 19.12 13.71 5.11
N ILE A 3 18.09 13.86 4.28
CA ILE A 3 16.79 13.27 4.55
C ILE A 3 16.66 12.06 3.63
N GLU A 4 16.53 10.88 4.21
CA GLU A 4 16.25 9.66 3.46
C GLU A 4 14.75 9.47 3.38
N LYS A 5 14.24 9.37 2.16
CA LYS A 5 12.83 9.08 1.96
C LYS A 5 12.63 7.58 1.89
N GLU A 6 11.63 7.09 2.60
CA GLU A 6 11.20 5.71 2.43
C GLU A 6 10.61 5.52 1.03
N PRO A 7 10.73 4.31 0.46
CA PRO A 7 10.19 4.04 -0.88
C PRO A 7 8.67 3.98 -0.93
N ILE A 8 8.00 4.19 0.18
CA ILE A 8 6.55 4.05 0.32
C ILE A 8 5.85 5.35 -0.06
N THR A 9 4.83 5.25 -0.91
CA THR A 9 3.98 6.37 -1.29
C THR A 9 2.57 6.15 -0.76
N GLY A 10 2.03 7.13 -0.04
CA GLY A 10 0.65 7.09 0.43
C GLY A 10 -0.31 7.77 -0.56
N ASN A 11 -1.47 7.18 -0.75
CA ASN A 11 -2.44 7.64 -1.73
C ASN A 11 -3.86 7.58 -1.17
N TYR A 12 -4.71 8.51 -1.64
CA TYR A 12 -6.15 8.49 -1.37
C TYR A 12 -6.89 8.43 -2.70
N GLY A 13 -7.92 7.61 -2.73
CA GLY A 13 -8.79 7.52 -3.89
C GLY A 13 -10.24 7.46 -3.47
N LYS A 14 -11.14 7.89 -4.36
CA LYS A 14 -12.58 7.76 -4.17
C LYS A 14 -13.08 6.64 -5.05
N PHE A 15 -13.77 5.70 -4.45
CA PHE A 15 -14.34 4.54 -5.15
C PHE A 15 -15.83 4.47 -4.87
N GLN A 16 -16.61 4.12 -5.89
CA GLN A 16 -18.02 3.89 -5.75
C GLN A 16 -18.28 2.40 -5.58
N ILE A 17 -18.86 2.02 -4.45
CA ILE A 17 -19.20 0.63 -4.13
C ILE A 17 -20.68 0.61 -3.81
N ASP A 18 -21.45 -0.16 -4.58
CA ASP A 18 -22.90 -0.26 -4.44
C ASP A 18 -23.60 1.10 -4.40
N GLY A 19 -23.16 2.04 -5.25
CA GLY A 19 -23.74 3.37 -5.34
C GLY A 19 -23.29 4.34 -4.25
N VAL A 20 -22.41 3.91 -3.33
CA VAL A 20 -21.91 4.74 -2.24
C VAL A 20 -20.44 5.08 -2.50
N ASN A 21 -20.10 6.36 -2.36
CA ASN A 21 -18.73 6.83 -2.52
C ASN A 21 -17.92 6.53 -1.25
N HIS A 22 -16.78 5.88 -1.43
CA HIS A 22 -15.85 5.60 -0.35
C HIS A 22 -14.50 6.24 -0.64
N ARG A 23 -13.88 6.79 0.39
CA ARG A 23 -12.51 7.27 0.32
C ARG A 23 -11.62 6.17 0.89
N ILE A 24 -10.70 5.67 0.08
CA ILE A 24 -9.82 4.56 0.46
C ILE A 24 -8.38 5.06 0.42
N TYR A 25 -7.62 4.71 1.44
CA TYR A 25 -6.20 4.96 1.52
C TYR A 25 -5.45 3.70 1.17
N TRP A 26 -4.35 3.85 0.43
CA TRP A 26 -3.44 2.75 0.20
C TRP A 26 -2.00 3.25 0.17
N GLU A 27 -1.09 2.34 0.48
CA GLU A 27 0.34 2.59 0.35
C GLU A 27 0.91 1.68 -0.72
N GLU A 28 1.87 2.18 -1.47
CA GLU A 28 2.52 1.37 -2.49
C GLU A 28 4.01 1.67 -2.57
N ALA A 29 4.78 0.68 -3.01
CA ALA A 29 6.22 0.81 -3.22
C ALA A 29 6.67 -0.20 -4.26
N GLY A 30 7.78 0.12 -4.96
CA GLY A 30 8.39 -0.79 -5.91
C GLY A 30 7.85 -0.67 -7.33
N GLU A 31 8.41 -1.50 -8.20
CA GLU A 31 8.07 -1.55 -9.62
C GLU A 31 8.01 -3.01 -10.06
N GLY A 32 7.21 -3.27 -11.07
CA GLY A 32 7.10 -4.59 -11.66
C GLY A 32 5.72 -5.21 -11.50
N ILE A 33 5.66 -6.48 -11.16
CA ILE A 33 4.42 -7.24 -11.05
C ILE A 33 3.61 -6.71 -9.85
N PRO A 34 2.33 -6.31 -10.04
CA PRO A 34 1.51 -5.86 -8.93
C PRO A 34 1.27 -6.99 -7.91
N LEU A 35 1.52 -6.67 -6.64
CA LEU A 35 1.24 -7.57 -5.51
C LEU A 35 0.30 -6.82 -4.57
N VAL A 36 -0.97 -7.19 -4.58
CA VAL A 36 -2.01 -6.54 -3.78
C VAL A 36 -2.15 -7.26 -2.45
N CYS A 37 -2.00 -6.50 -1.36
CA CYS A 37 -2.13 -7.02 -0.01
C CYS A 37 -3.33 -6.37 0.66
N LEU A 38 -4.18 -7.19 1.26
CA LEU A 38 -5.34 -6.73 2.01
C LEU A 38 -5.15 -7.09 3.49
N HIS A 39 -5.41 -6.12 4.37
CA HIS A 39 -5.35 -6.43 5.80
C HIS A 39 -6.58 -7.24 6.21
N THR A 40 -6.43 -8.06 7.25
CA THR A 40 -7.52 -8.84 7.81
C THR A 40 -8.31 -7.98 8.80
N ALA A 41 -9.52 -8.43 9.13
CA ALA A 41 -10.36 -7.75 10.11
C ALA A 41 -9.60 -7.61 11.44
N GLY A 42 -9.62 -6.42 12.01
CA GLY A 42 -8.94 -6.13 13.27
C GLY A 42 -7.47 -5.74 13.14
N SER A 43 -6.91 -5.76 11.93
CA SER A 43 -5.54 -5.29 11.68
C SER A 43 -5.55 -4.18 10.65
N ASP A 44 -4.41 -3.52 10.49
CA ASP A 44 -4.24 -2.46 9.49
C ASP A 44 -3.03 -2.77 8.60
N GLY A 45 -2.74 -1.85 7.69
CA GLY A 45 -1.65 -2.04 6.73
C GLY A 45 -0.26 -2.11 7.33
N ARG A 46 -0.09 -1.81 8.62
CA ARG A 46 1.22 -1.83 9.27
C ARG A 46 1.87 -3.20 9.27
N GLN A 47 1.07 -4.27 9.23
CA GLN A 47 1.59 -5.64 9.16
C GLN A 47 2.41 -5.88 7.89
N TYR A 48 2.20 -5.09 6.85
CA TYR A 48 2.93 -5.19 5.58
C TYR A 48 4.08 -4.20 5.47
N ARG A 49 4.37 -3.45 6.53
CA ARG A 49 5.39 -2.40 6.49
C ARG A 49 6.78 -2.96 6.16
N ALA A 50 7.12 -4.12 6.70
CA ALA A 50 8.39 -4.78 6.40
C ALA A 50 8.48 -5.15 4.92
N LEU A 51 7.37 -5.61 4.32
CA LEU A 51 7.31 -5.95 2.91
C LEU A 51 7.49 -4.71 2.03
N LEU A 52 6.86 -3.60 2.40
CA LEU A 52 6.96 -2.32 1.69
C LEU A 52 8.37 -1.72 1.74
N ASN A 53 9.19 -2.17 2.67
CA ASN A 53 10.57 -1.71 2.82
C ASN A 53 11.60 -2.73 2.36
N ASP A 54 11.18 -3.86 1.81
CA ASP A 54 12.09 -4.90 1.35
C ASP A 54 12.55 -4.61 -0.08
N ARG A 55 13.77 -4.13 -0.20
CA ARG A 55 14.33 -3.73 -1.49
C ARG A 55 14.43 -4.85 -2.51
N LYS A 56 14.61 -6.09 -2.05
CA LYS A 56 14.68 -7.25 -2.96
C LYS A 56 13.32 -7.52 -3.58
N ILE A 57 12.26 -7.40 -2.80
CA ILE A 57 10.89 -7.57 -3.28
C ILE A 57 10.51 -6.42 -4.19
N LEU A 58 10.84 -5.18 -3.81
CA LEU A 58 10.46 -3.99 -4.55
C LEU A 58 11.12 -3.87 -5.93
N LYS A 59 12.17 -4.63 -6.20
CA LYS A 59 12.77 -4.69 -7.53
C LYS A 59 11.94 -5.50 -8.52
N LYS A 60 11.13 -6.44 -8.02
CA LYS A 60 10.35 -7.36 -8.84
C LYS A 60 8.85 -7.10 -8.76
N PHE A 61 8.40 -6.53 -7.65
CA PHE A 61 6.99 -6.36 -7.38
C PHE A 61 6.66 -4.91 -7.03
N ARG A 62 5.53 -4.46 -7.53
CA ARG A 62 4.88 -3.25 -7.05
C ARG A 62 3.92 -3.67 -5.94
N VAL A 63 4.31 -3.44 -4.70
CA VAL A 63 3.53 -3.84 -3.54
C VAL A 63 2.49 -2.76 -3.25
N ILE A 64 1.22 -3.15 -3.19
CA ILE A 64 0.10 -2.24 -2.95
C ILE A 64 -0.66 -2.77 -1.74
N VAL A 65 -0.75 -1.95 -0.70
CA VAL A 65 -1.43 -2.31 0.55
C VAL A 65 -2.61 -1.38 0.75
N PHE A 66 -3.82 -1.92 0.67
CA PHE A 66 -5.05 -1.17 0.90
C PHE A 66 -5.43 -1.17 2.37
N ASP A 67 -5.84 0.00 2.84
CA ASP A 67 -6.43 0.16 4.16
C ASP A 67 -7.95 0.14 3.96
N MET A 68 -8.55 -1.04 4.17
CA MET A 68 -9.97 -1.26 3.89
C MET A 68 -10.85 -0.54 4.91
N PRO A 69 -11.97 0.02 4.47
CA PRO A 69 -12.90 0.68 5.39
C PRO A 69 -13.59 -0.27 6.34
#